data_a2d117953e5f491cf5b2a85803e62bb6
#
_entry.id   a2d117953e5f491cf5b2a85803e62bb6
#
_cell.length_a   1.000
_cell.length_b   1.000
_cell.length_c   1.000
_cell.angle_alpha   90.00
_cell.angle_beta   90.00
_cell.angle_gamma   90.00
#
_symmetry.space_group_name_H-M   'P 1'
#
loop_
_entity.id
_entity.type
_entity.pdbx_description
1 polymer ?
#
loop_
_entity_poly.entity_id
_entity_poly.type
_entity_poly.pdbx_seq_one_letter_code
_entity_poly.pdbx_strand_id
1 'polypeptide(L)'
;MEIFKGTGIKSDEKELIEALDEIFFSEEDNDFMSLLPKLYKDKYNPGENNLIIKEDGVIKAAVGCYPMDVTAAGRKLRLMGIGNVAVAKDCRRKGYMIELMNASLEKMIDEGYDYSLLGGQRQRYEHFGYVPAGSAMRVSINKGNISRLRNGNTETSFTAKPVTEDDAEVIAKIKELNDSMPFYIERKAEDMIDILRSWKCVPYAVYDGDEFKGYFSFNSKDSFAEIKVLCNDDMLDFFLCAMQVMGGESLSFTVPIYDGETCDYMAKRCCGMSLCHVEQLNILNYKNFVEAFLAIKAQRVNLCSGTLNVLVHGYAKDENLEITVDGKNITVAETQAAPDVELDKLEAVAFFAGHYSAKRLSLPAFVQNWFPVDFYMNNLDNV
;
A
#
# COMPACT_ATOMS: atom_id res chain seq x y z
N MET A 1 -9.03 -35.43 18.44
CA MET A 1 -8.53 -34.26 17.66
C MET A 1 -9.09 -33.04 18.32
N GLU A 2 -8.23 -32.34 19.02
CA GLU A 2 -8.54 -31.06 19.64
C GLU A 2 -8.26 -29.95 18.63
N ILE A 3 -9.18 -29.02 18.44
CA ILE A 3 -9.02 -27.89 17.50
C ILE A 3 -9.07 -26.61 18.29
N PHE A 4 -7.99 -25.81 18.24
CA PHE A 4 -7.93 -24.44 18.70
C PHE A 4 -8.08 -23.48 17.52
N LYS A 5 -8.83 -22.39 17.72
CA LYS A 5 -9.02 -21.31 16.75
C LYS A 5 -9.00 -19.96 17.47
N GLY A 6 -8.16 -19.06 17.06
CA GLY A 6 -8.05 -17.76 17.70
C GLY A 6 -6.77 -17.01 17.36
N THR A 7 -6.53 -15.94 18.09
CA THR A 7 -5.27 -15.19 17.98
C THR A 7 -4.14 -16.00 18.58
N GLY A 8 -3.00 -16.04 17.90
CA GLY A 8 -1.77 -16.62 18.43
C GLY A 8 -1.23 -15.82 19.61
N ILE A 9 -0.32 -16.42 20.35
CA ILE A 9 0.33 -15.80 21.50
C ILE A 9 1.85 -15.85 21.34
N LYS A 10 2.59 -15.17 22.22
CA LYS A 10 4.06 -15.10 22.17
C LYS A 10 4.74 -16.47 22.07
N SER A 11 4.21 -17.49 22.78
CA SER A 11 4.79 -18.83 22.73
C SER A 11 4.58 -19.56 21.41
N ASP A 12 3.70 -19.08 20.54
CA ASP A 12 3.40 -19.67 19.22
C ASP A 12 4.33 -19.16 18.12
N GLU A 13 5.06 -18.07 18.34
CA GLU A 13 5.81 -17.35 17.32
C GLU A 13 6.80 -18.22 16.57
N LYS A 14 7.58 -19.01 17.29
CA LYS A 14 8.58 -19.89 16.67
C LYS A 14 7.92 -20.91 15.77
N GLU A 15 6.90 -21.63 16.28
CA GLU A 15 6.14 -22.63 15.52
C GLU A 15 5.43 -22.00 14.32
N LEU A 16 4.85 -20.79 14.51
CA LEU A 16 4.19 -20.05 13.44
C LEU A 16 5.15 -19.73 12.30
N ILE A 17 6.33 -19.16 12.60
CA ILE A 17 7.31 -18.81 11.57
C ILE A 17 7.80 -20.07 10.85
N GLU A 18 8.16 -21.13 11.57
CA GLU A 18 8.57 -22.42 10.99
C GLU A 18 7.47 -23.00 10.07
N ALA A 19 6.20 -22.95 10.48
CA ALA A 19 5.07 -23.43 9.69
C ALA A 19 4.85 -22.59 8.42
N LEU A 20 4.99 -21.27 8.52
CA LEU A 20 4.87 -20.34 7.38
C LEU A 20 6.02 -20.56 6.39
N ASP A 21 7.26 -20.66 6.86
CA ASP A 21 8.43 -20.90 6.03
C ASP A 21 8.31 -22.25 5.28
N GLU A 22 7.84 -23.31 5.95
CA GLU A 22 7.57 -24.61 5.31
C GLU A 22 6.51 -24.50 4.20
N ILE A 23 5.44 -23.72 4.43
CA ILE A 23 4.33 -23.60 3.48
C ILE A 23 4.72 -22.76 2.26
N PHE A 24 5.46 -21.66 2.45
CA PHE A 24 5.77 -20.71 1.38
C PHE A 24 7.11 -20.94 0.71
N PHE A 25 8.13 -21.40 1.44
CA PHE A 25 9.51 -21.46 0.96
C PHE A 25 10.14 -22.87 0.98
N SER A 26 9.34 -23.92 1.05
CA SER A 26 9.83 -25.31 1.14
C SER A 26 10.81 -25.73 0.03
N GLU A 27 10.89 -24.99 -1.06
CA GLU A 27 11.77 -25.23 -2.21
C GLU A 27 12.74 -24.06 -2.47
N GLU A 28 12.77 -23.05 -1.60
CA GLU A 28 13.55 -21.81 -1.76
C GLU A 28 14.45 -21.59 -0.54
N ASP A 29 15.62 -21.01 -0.74
CA ASP A 29 16.48 -20.53 0.34
C ASP A 29 16.00 -19.13 0.79
N ASN A 30 14.86 -19.11 1.47
CA ASN A 30 14.19 -17.91 1.94
C ASN A 30 13.46 -18.16 3.27
N ASP A 31 13.17 -17.11 4.01
CA ASP A 31 12.40 -17.13 5.26
C ASP A 31 11.68 -15.79 5.47
N PHE A 32 10.60 -15.81 6.25
CA PHE A 32 9.81 -14.61 6.53
C PHE A 32 10.55 -13.55 7.34
N MET A 33 11.44 -13.94 8.24
CA MET A 33 12.20 -12.98 9.06
C MET A 33 13.16 -12.16 8.20
N SER A 34 13.79 -12.76 7.20
CA SER A 34 14.65 -12.07 6.22
C SER A 34 13.83 -11.29 5.20
N LEU A 35 12.67 -11.82 4.79
CA LEU A 35 11.83 -11.20 3.77
C LEU A 35 11.08 -9.99 4.29
N LEU A 36 10.52 -10.08 5.49
CA LEU A 36 9.67 -9.05 6.12
C LEU A 36 10.10 -8.79 7.57
N PRO A 37 11.33 -8.27 7.78
CA PRO A 37 11.85 -8.04 9.14
C PRO A 37 10.96 -7.13 9.98
N LYS A 38 10.20 -6.21 9.35
CA LYS A 38 9.22 -5.32 9.99
C LYS A 38 8.00 -6.02 10.59
N LEU A 39 7.81 -7.32 10.35
CA LEU A 39 6.66 -8.10 10.84
C LEU A 39 7.07 -9.29 11.70
N TYR A 40 8.23 -9.91 11.42
CA TYR A 40 8.60 -11.21 11.97
C TYR A 40 9.75 -11.19 12.97
N LYS A 41 10.42 -10.03 13.21
CA LYS A 41 11.33 -9.91 14.35
C LYS A 41 10.54 -9.91 15.66
N ASP A 42 11.14 -10.47 16.71
CA ASP A 42 10.54 -10.62 18.05
C ASP A 42 9.85 -9.35 18.58
N LYS A 43 10.42 -8.18 18.29
CA LYS A 43 9.88 -6.89 18.75
C LYS A 43 8.49 -6.55 18.17
N TYR A 44 8.07 -7.23 17.09
CA TYR A 44 6.78 -6.99 16.42
C TYR A 44 5.69 -7.99 16.82
N ASN A 45 5.98 -8.93 17.75
CA ASN A 45 5.03 -9.91 18.25
C ASN A 45 4.27 -10.66 17.13
N PRO A 46 4.95 -11.35 16.23
CA PRO A 46 4.29 -12.01 15.09
C PRO A 46 3.18 -12.99 15.50
N GLY A 47 3.28 -13.63 16.67
CA GLY A 47 2.23 -14.50 17.19
C GLY A 47 0.90 -13.76 17.36
N GLU A 48 0.91 -12.61 18.04
CA GLU A 48 -0.29 -11.83 18.36
C GLU A 48 -0.93 -11.17 17.12
N ASN A 49 -0.16 -11.00 16.06
CA ASN A 49 -0.63 -10.46 14.78
C ASN A 49 -1.18 -11.54 13.84
N ASN A 50 -1.32 -12.79 14.28
CA ASN A 50 -1.85 -13.86 13.47
C ASN A 50 -3.07 -14.53 14.10
N LEU A 51 -4.11 -14.73 13.30
CA LEU A 51 -5.17 -15.67 13.61
C LEU A 51 -4.70 -17.06 13.17
N ILE A 52 -4.83 -18.06 14.06
CA ILE A 52 -4.31 -19.40 13.82
C ILE A 52 -5.35 -20.49 14.10
N ILE A 53 -5.19 -21.61 13.41
CA ILE A 53 -5.89 -22.86 13.74
C ILE A 53 -4.84 -23.91 14.08
N LYS A 54 -5.01 -24.56 15.25
CA LYS A 54 -4.20 -25.70 15.66
C LYS A 54 -5.03 -26.98 15.68
N GLU A 55 -4.45 -28.08 15.21
CA GLU A 55 -4.96 -29.45 15.42
C GLU A 55 -4.00 -30.19 16.36
N ASP A 56 -4.51 -30.72 17.47
CA ASP A 56 -3.74 -31.44 18.50
C ASP A 56 -2.46 -30.66 18.93
N GLY A 57 -2.60 -29.32 19.06
CA GLY A 57 -1.54 -28.39 19.48
C GLY A 57 -0.61 -27.91 18.37
N VAL A 58 -0.74 -28.39 17.12
CA VAL A 58 0.12 -28.03 15.99
C VAL A 58 -0.58 -27.01 15.07
N ILE A 59 0.11 -25.91 14.72
CA ILE A 59 -0.40 -24.87 13.81
C ILE A 59 -0.62 -25.46 12.40
N LYS A 60 -1.84 -25.38 11.90
CA LYS A 60 -2.26 -25.91 10.59
C LYS A 60 -2.74 -24.84 9.62
N ALA A 61 -3.12 -23.67 10.12
CA ALA A 61 -3.48 -22.54 9.29
C ALA A 61 -3.18 -21.24 10.01
N ALA A 62 -2.87 -20.19 9.24
CA ALA A 62 -2.65 -18.84 9.75
C ALA A 62 -3.13 -17.79 8.76
N VAL A 63 -3.55 -16.64 9.29
CA VAL A 63 -3.78 -15.39 8.57
C VAL A 63 -3.19 -14.26 9.37
N GLY A 64 -2.22 -13.56 8.81
CA GLY A 64 -1.62 -12.36 9.39
C GLY A 64 -2.56 -11.17 9.29
N CYS A 65 -2.75 -10.47 10.41
CA CYS A 65 -3.56 -9.26 10.56
C CYS A 65 -2.65 -8.16 11.11
N TYR A 66 -2.10 -7.32 10.25
CA TYR A 66 -1.08 -6.34 10.61
C TYR A 66 -1.68 -4.94 10.66
N PRO A 67 -1.87 -4.37 11.88
CA PRO A 67 -2.45 -3.05 12.05
C PRO A 67 -1.49 -1.95 11.59
N MET A 68 -2.03 -0.96 10.89
CA MET A 68 -1.28 0.21 10.44
C MET A 68 -2.10 1.47 10.66
N ASP A 69 -1.48 2.48 11.25
CA ASP A 69 -2.05 3.82 11.34
C ASP A 69 -1.70 4.62 10.09
N VAL A 70 -2.66 5.38 9.61
CA VAL A 70 -2.59 6.10 8.35
C VAL A 70 -2.92 7.55 8.54
N THR A 71 -2.17 8.43 7.90
CA THR A 71 -2.56 9.84 7.74
C THR A 71 -2.91 10.11 6.27
N ALA A 72 -4.13 10.61 6.03
CA ALA A 72 -4.66 10.94 4.70
C ALA A 72 -5.30 12.34 4.72
N ALA A 73 -4.69 13.31 4.04
CA ALA A 73 -5.09 14.73 4.08
C ALA A 73 -5.28 15.29 5.50
N GLY A 74 -4.39 14.88 6.43
CA GLY A 74 -4.43 15.27 7.85
C GLY A 74 -5.46 14.49 8.70
N ARG A 75 -6.24 13.59 8.13
CA ARG A 75 -7.16 12.70 8.85
C ARG A 75 -6.47 11.40 9.23
N LYS A 76 -6.81 10.88 10.41
CA LYS A 76 -6.33 9.57 10.87
C LYS A 76 -7.29 8.48 10.43
N LEU A 77 -6.77 7.43 9.81
CA LEU A 77 -7.48 6.23 9.43
C LEU A 77 -6.75 5.01 9.97
N ARG A 78 -7.47 3.91 10.12
CA ARG A 78 -6.92 2.62 10.53
C ARG A 78 -7.00 1.63 9.38
N LEU A 79 -5.85 1.10 8.99
CA LEU A 79 -5.69 0.08 7.96
C LEU A 79 -5.30 -1.26 8.58
N MET A 80 -5.90 -2.34 8.10
CA MET A 80 -5.42 -3.69 8.37
C MET A 80 -4.81 -4.31 7.11
N GLY A 81 -3.51 -4.59 7.15
CA GLY A 81 -2.87 -5.43 6.14
C GLY A 81 -3.13 -6.91 6.40
N ILE A 82 -3.58 -7.64 5.39
CA ILE A 82 -3.73 -9.10 5.46
C ILE A 82 -2.56 -9.75 4.73
N GLY A 83 -1.78 -10.56 5.45
CA GLY A 83 -0.62 -11.26 4.92
C GLY A 83 -0.60 -12.74 5.22
N ASN A 84 0.39 -13.45 4.72
CA ASN A 84 0.71 -14.85 5.00
C ASN A 84 -0.50 -15.81 5.14
N VAL A 85 -1.50 -15.67 4.28
CA VAL A 85 -2.69 -16.56 4.29
C VAL A 85 -2.26 -17.98 3.93
N ALA A 86 -2.15 -18.84 4.94
CA ALA A 86 -1.52 -20.15 4.88
C ALA A 86 -2.44 -21.26 5.38
N VAL A 87 -2.37 -22.42 4.71
CA VAL A 87 -2.97 -23.68 5.18
C VAL A 87 -2.02 -24.82 4.84
N ALA A 88 -1.66 -25.62 5.85
CA ALA A 88 -0.81 -26.81 5.71
C ALA A 88 -1.37 -27.78 4.64
N LYS A 89 -0.48 -28.43 3.88
CA LYS A 89 -0.86 -29.25 2.72
C LYS A 89 -1.86 -30.36 3.10
N ASP A 90 -1.70 -30.98 4.26
CA ASP A 90 -2.56 -32.05 4.81
C ASP A 90 -3.93 -31.55 5.33
N CYS A 91 -4.09 -30.22 5.50
CA CYS A 91 -5.32 -29.59 5.97
C CYS A 91 -6.06 -28.79 4.90
N ARG A 92 -5.58 -28.81 3.64
CA ARG A 92 -6.28 -28.17 2.53
C ARG A 92 -7.66 -28.79 2.32
N ARG A 93 -8.62 -27.97 1.88
CA ARG A 93 -10.04 -28.30 1.67
C ARG A 93 -10.85 -28.53 2.96
N LYS A 94 -10.30 -28.29 4.16
CA LYS A 94 -11.04 -28.30 5.43
C LYS A 94 -11.78 -26.98 5.70
N GLY A 95 -11.64 -25.97 4.84
CA GLY A 95 -12.30 -24.64 5.01
C GLY A 95 -11.53 -23.66 5.89
N TYR A 96 -10.35 -23.99 6.40
CA TYR A 96 -9.59 -23.19 7.36
C TYR A 96 -9.25 -21.77 6.85
N MET A 97 -8.89 -21.64 5.57
CA MET A 97 -8.69 -20.31 4.97
C MET A 97 -9.95 -19.43 5.06
N ILE A 98 -11.10 -20.00 4.70
CA ILE A 98 -12.39 -19.26 4.70
C ILE A 98 -12.73 -18.83 6.12
N GLU A 99 -12.54 -19.71 7.08
CA GLU A 99 -12.82 -19.45 8.48
C GLU A 99 -11.94 -18.34 9.05
N LEU A 100 -10.61 -18.40 8.84
CA LEU A 100 -9.70 -17.39 9.32
C LEU A 100 -9.88 -16.06 8.61
N MET A 101 -10.15 -16.04 7.31
CA MET A 101 -10.46 -14.81 6.58
C MET A 101 -11.75 -14.15 7.08
N ASN A 102 -12.81 -14.91 7.37
CA ASN A 102 -14.02 -14.35 7.96
C ASN A 102 -13.75 -13.82 9.38
N ALA A 103 -13.03 -14.56 10.21
CA ALA A 103 -12.63 -14.11 11.54
C ALA A 103 -11.77 -12.82 11.49
N SER A 104 -10.90 -12.68 10.48
CA SER A 104 -10.12 -11.45 10.29
C SER A 104 -11.01 -10.26 9.93
N LEU A 105 -12.02 -10.45 9.11
CA LEU A 105 -12.99 -9.41 8.76
C LEU A 105 -13.84 -9.02 9.97
N GLU A 106 -14.35 -9.98 10.75
CA GLU A 106 -15.07 -9.71 11.98
C GLU A 106 -14.22 -8.91 12.97
N LYS A 107 -12.96 -9.33 13.18
CA LYS A 107 -11.99 -8.59 14.01
C LYS A 107 -11.81 -7.15 13.54
N MET A 108 -11.65 -6.92 12.24
CA MET A 108 -11.47 -5.57 11.69
C MET A 108 -12.71 -4.68 11.92
N ILE A 109 -13.91 -5.24 11.79
CA ILE A 109 -15.17 -4.53 12.01
C ILE A 109 -15.32 -4.18 13.49
N ASP A 110 -15.13 -5.14 14.39
CA ASP A 110 -15.29 -4.97 15.84
C ASP A 110 -14.28 -3.97 16.40
N GLU A 111 -13.08 -3.94 15.86
CA GLU A 111 -12.01 -3.02 16.26
C GLU A 111 -12.07 -1.67 15.52
N GLY A 112 -12.99 -1.48 14.57
CA GLY A 112 -13.23 -0.20 13.88
C GLY A 112 -12.13 0.19 12.90
N TYR A 113 -11.65 -0.74 12.07
CA TYR A 113 -10.76 -0.43 10.94
C TYR A 113 -11.56 0.20 9.80
N ASP A 114 -10.93 1.16 9.10
CA ASP A 114 -11.57 1.88 8.00
C ASP A 114 -11.49 1.10 6.68
N TYR A 115 -10.38 0.41 6.46
CA TYR A 115 -10.18 -0.41 5.26
C TYR A 115 -9.08 -1.46 5.47
N SER A 116 -9.01 -2.39 4.54
CA SER A 116 -8.02 -3.46 4.54
C SER A 116 -7.41 -3.66 3.16
N LEU A 117 -6.15 -4.11 3.13
CA LEU A 117 -5.39 -4.41 1.93
C LEU A 117 -4.81 -5.82 1.99
N LEU A 118 -4.67 -6.44 0.83
CA LEU A 118 -3.91 -7.67 0.66
C LEU A 118 -3.33 -7.79 -0.75
N GLY A 119 -2.18 -8.46 -0.85
CA GLY A 119 -1.64 -8.97 -2.11
C GLY A 119 -2.20 -10.36 -2.45
N GLY A 120 -2.31 -10.70 -3.74
CA GLY A 120 -2.65 -12.06 -4.13
C GLY A 120 -3.66 -12.18 -5.28
N GLN A 121 -4.17 -13.39 -5.48
CA GLN A 121 -5.06 -13.69 -6.62
C GLN A 121 -6.47 -13.15 -6.38
N ARG A 122 -6.95 -12.25 -7.25
CA ARG A 122 -8.27 -11.65 -7.17
C ARG A 122 -9.40 -12.67 -6.95
N GLN A 123 -9.46 -13.74 -7.75
CA GLN A 123 -10.53 -14.74 -7.70
C GLN A 123 -10.63 -15.45 -6.34
N ARG A 124 -9.55 -15.45 -5.56
CA ARG A 124 -9.52 -16.03 -4.23
C ARG A 124 -10.10 -15.09 -3.18
N TYR A 125 -9.86 -13.79 -3.32
CA TYR A 125 -10.14 -12.80 -2.28
C TYR A 125 -11.37 -11.92 -2.54
N GLU A 126 -11.92 -11.91 -3.77
CA GLU A 126 -13.17 -11.19 -4.05
C GLU A 126 -14.37 -11.68 -3.22
N HIS A 127 -14.38 -12.96 -2.83
CA HIS A 127 -15.40 -13.50 -1.92
C HIS A 127 -15.42 -12.81 -0.55
N PHE A 128 -14.28 -12.26 -0.14
CA PHE A 128 -14.11 -11.51 1.11
C PHE A 128 -14.19 -9.99 0.92
N GLY A 129 -14.64 -9.51 -0.23
CA GLY A 129 -14.83 -8.08 -0.50
C GLY A 129 -13.63 -7.36 -1.08
N TYR A 130 -12.53 -8.04 -1.40
CA TYR A 130 -11.32 -7.41 -1.95
C TYR A 130 -11.40 -7.27 -3.47
N VAL A 131 -11.11 -6.05 -3.96
CA VAL A 131 -11.13 -5.70 -5.38
C VAL A 131 -9.85 -4.94 -5.73
N PRO A 132 -9.21 -5.19 -6.89
CA PRO A 132 -8.08 -4.39 -7.36
C PRO A 132 -8.45 -2.92 -7.45
N ALA A 133 -7.73 -2.07 -6.72
CA ALA A 133 -8.03 -0.65 -6.60
C ALA A 133 -6.76 0.20 -6.45
N GLY A 134 -6.98 1.51 -6.31
CA GLY A 134 -5.90 2.48 -6.23
C GLY A 134 -5.35 2.85 -7.60
N SER A 135 -4.58 3.94 -7.64
CA SER A 135 -4.04 4.50 -8.87
C SER A 135 -2.61 4.96 -8.69
N ALA A 136 -1.71 4.35 -9.45
CA ALA A 136 -0.33 4.76 -9.56
C ALA A 136 0.12 4.81 -11.01
N MET A 137 1.04 5.69 -11.31
CA MET A 137 1.69 5.75 -12.60
C MET A 137 3.00 4.97 -12.54
N ARG A 138 3.06 3.83 -13.22
CA ARG A 138 4.32 3.14 -13.43
C ARG A 138 5.08 3.83 -14.52
N VAL A 139 6.29 4.27 -14.23
CA VAL A 139 7.18 4.94 -15.16
C VAL A 139 8.46 4.14 -15.35
N SER A 140 9.07 4.26 -16.53
CA SER A 140 10.39 3.72 -16.82
C SER A 140 11.25 4.77 -17.51
N ILE A 141 12.54 4.80 -17.16
CA ILE A 141 13.54 5.67 -17.76
C ILE A 141 14.86 4.88 -17.92
N ASN A 142 15.59 5.18 -18.97
CA ASN A 142 16.89 4.55 -19.21
C ASN A 142 17.98 5.61 -19.45
N LYS A 143 19.23 5.18 -19.38
CA LYS A 143 20.39 6.04 -19.55
C LYS A 143 20.42 6.74 -20.92
N GLY A 144 19.90 6.08 -21.97
CA GLY A 144 19.77 6.69 -23.28
C GLY A 144 18.76 7.85 -23.32
N ASN A 145 17.65 7.77 -22.58
CA ASN A 145 16.74 8.89 -22.39
C ASN A 145 17.39 10.05 -21.66
N ILE A 146 18.08 9.77 -20.54
CA ILE A 146 18.78 10.80 -19.77
C ILE A 146 19.84 11.48 -20.63
N SER A 147 20.62 10.70 -21.39
CA SER A 147 21.60 11.23 -22.34
C SER A 147 21.00 12.23 -23.34
N ARG A 148 19.84 11.90 -23.93
CA ARG A 148 19.15 12.82 -24.85
C ARG A 148 18.68 14.09 -24.16
N LEU A 149 18.11 13.98 -22.96
CA LEU A 149 17.62 15.12 -22.18
C LEU A 149 18.75 16.05 -21.70
N ARG A 150 19.98 15.52 -21.56
CA ARG A 150 21.16 16.22 -21.08
C ARG A 150 22.21 16.47 -22.17
N ASN A 151 21.82 16.49 -23.44
CA ASN A 151 22.70 16.75 -24.59
C ASN A 151 23.95 15.85 -24.63
N GLY A 152 23.79 14.57 -24.33
CA GLY A 152 24.89 13.58 -24.34
C GLY A 152 25.57 13.34 -22.98
N ASN A 153 25.31 14.19 -21.98
CA ASN A 153 25.94 14.04 -20.65
C ASN A 153 25.18 12.96 -19.82
N THR A 154 25.93 11.95 -19.37
CA THR A 154 25.46 10.88 -18.45
C THR A 154 26.30 10.79 -17.18
N GLU A 155 27.09 11.80 -16.88
CA GLU A 155 27.83 11.89 -15.62
C GLU A 155 26.98 12.60 -14.56
N THR A 156 27.22 12.27 -13.30
CA THR A 156 26.58 12.91 -12.14
C THR A 156 27.60 13.07 -11.02
N SER A 157 27.47 14.18 -10.27
CA SER A 157 28.21 14.41 -9.02
C SER A 157 27.57 13.69 -7.83
N PHE A 158 26.33 13.21 -7.99
CA PHE A 158 25.62 12.56 -6.90
C PHE A 158 26.27 11.26 -6.47
N THR A 159 26.30 11.04 -5.17
CA THR A 159 26.82 9.83 -4.53
C THR A 159 25.76 9.17 -3.67
N ALA A 160 25.81 7.86 -3.51
CA ALA A 160 24.87 7.15 -2.66
C ALA A 160 25.61 6.37 -1.58
N LYS A 161 25.07 6.37 -0.37
CA LYS A 161 25.58 5.62 0.79
C LYS A 161 24.50 4.67 1.29
N PRO A 162 24.83 3.39 1.62
CA PRO A 162 23.90 2.49 2.26
C PRO A 162 23.40 3.11 3.57
N VAL A 163 22.13 2.90 3.91
CA VAL A 163 21.55 3.35 5.18
C VAL A 163 21.52 2.18 6.15
N THR A 164 22.00 2.42 7.37
CA THR A 164 22.08 1.44 8.45
C THR A 164 21.34 1.93 9.70
N GLU A 165 21.24 1.08 10.71
CA GLU A 165 20.63 1.40 11.99
C GLU A 165 21.35 2.54 12.73
N ASP A 166 22.63 2.76 12.44
CA ASP A 166 23.48 3.78 13.11
C ASP A 166 23.27 5.18 12.50
N ASP A 167 22.59 5.30 11.36
CA ASP A 167 22.41 6.55 10.61
C ASP A 167 21.19 7.36 11.09
N ALA A 168 21.09 7.64 12.38
CA ALA A 168 19.89 8.26 13.01
C ALA A 168 19.45 9.58 12.34
N GLU A 169 20.39 10.44 11.92
CA GLU A 169 20.07 11.70 11.22
C GLU A 169 19.44 11.44 9.84
N VAL A 170 19.96 10.47 9.10
CA VAL A 170 19.43 10.08 7.78
C VAL A 170 18.05 9.46 7.94
N ILE A 171 17.86 8.57 8.92
CA ILE A 171 16.58 7.96 9.24
C ILE A 171 15.53 9.04 9.56
N ALA A 172 15.90 10.08 10.31
CA ALA A 172 15.00 11.20 10.59
C ALA A 172 14.58 11.95 9.33
N LYS A 173 15.51 12.23 8.40
CA LYS A 173 15.22 12.85 7.09
C LYS A 173 14.32 11.98 6.22
N ILE A 174 14.55 10.67 6.19
CA ILE A 174 13.71 9.70 5.47
C ILE A 174 12.27 9.71 6.03
N LYS A 175 12.16 9.72 7.38
CA LYS A 175 10.85 9.80 8.04
C LYS A 175 10.13 11.11 7.71
N GLU A 176 10.82 12.24 7.75
CA GLU A 176 10.26 13.55 7.39
C GLU A 176 9.72 13.54 5.95
N LEU A 177 10.46 12.96 4.99
CA LEU A 177 9.99 12.79 3.62
C LEU A 177 8.75 11.90 3.51
N ASN A 178 8.68 10.81 4.29
CA ASN A 178 7.48 9.98 4.34
C ASN A 178 6.28 10.77 4.85
N ASP A 179 6.45 11.47 5.97
CA ASP A 179 5.37 12.17 6.68
C ASP A 179 4.94 13.48 5.98
N SER A 180 5.72 13.98 5.02
CA SER A 180 5.38 15.16 4.20
C SER A 180 4.35 14.88 3.10
N MET A 181 4.09 13.60 2.80
CA MET A 181 3.15 13.23 1.74
C MET A 181 1.69 13.45 2.15
N PRO A 182 0.78 13.77 1.21
CA PRO A 182 -0.66 13.91 1.50
C PRO A 182 -1.29 12.61 2.06
N PHE A 183 -0.70 11.48 1.72
CA PHE A 183 -1.02 10.15 2.24
C PHE A 183 0.26 9.44 2.64
N TYR A 184 0.30 8.90 3.84
CA TYR A 184 1.40 8.05 4.32
C TYR A 184 0.95 7.08 5.42
N ILE A 185 1.63 5.94 5.47
CA ILE A 185 1.60 5.04 6.63
C ILE A 185 2.51 5.63 7.71
N GLU A 186 2.06 5.64 8.95
CA GLU A 186 2.85 6.14 10.08
C GLU A 186 3.97 5.16 10.41
N ARG A 187 5.20 5.58 10.17
CA ARG A 187 6.40 4.77 10.43
C ARG A 187 7.13 5.32 11.65
N LYS A 188 7.45 4.45 12.60
CA LYS A 188 8.32 4.82 13.72
C LYS A 188 9.77 4.86 13.26
N ALA A 189 10.58 5.77 13.83
CA ALA A 189 11.99 5.89 13.45
C ALA A 189 12.77 4.60 13.75
N GLU A 190 12.48 3.92 14.86
CA GLU A 190 13.08 2.66 15.27
C GLU A 190 12.76 1.47 14.35
N ASP A 191 11.70 1.58 13.55
CA ASP A 191 11.26 0.53 12.64
C ASP A 191 11.68 0.81 11.19
N MET A 192 12.19 2.01 10.91
CA MET A 192 12.44 2.49 9.55
C MET A 192 13.35 1.56 8.75
N ILE A 193 14.44 1.08 9.35
CA ILE A 193 15.39 0.20 8.65
C ILE A 193 14.76 -1.16 8.35
N ASP A 194 13.95 -1.72 9.25
CA ASP A 194 13.24 -2.98 9.00
C ASP A 194 12.21 -2.83 7.88
N ILE A 195 11.55 -1.66 7.79
CA ILE A 195 10.64 -1.33 6.69
C ILE A 195 11.41 -1.23 5.37
N LEU A 196 12.48 -0.43 5.33
CA LEU A 196 13.27 -0.19 4.12
C LEU A 196 14.00 -1.42 3.61
N ARG A 197 14.27 -2.41 4.48
CA ARG A 197 14.88 -3.71 4.13
C ARG A 197 13.87 -4.81 3.81
N SER A 198 12.57 -4.55 4.00
CA SER A 198 11.52 -5.52 3.66
C SER A 198 11.62 -5.91 2.17
N TRP A 199 11.20 -7.13 1.86
CA TRP A 199 11.31 -7.71 0.52
C TRP A 199 12.75 -7.87 0.03
N LYS A 200 13.72 -8.06 0.96
CA LYS A 200 15.17 -8.14 0.68
C LYS A 200 15.72 -6.89 -0.01
N CYS A 201 15.14 -5.74 0.26
CA CYS A 201 15.60 -4.48 -0.29
C CYS A 201 16.85 -3.95 0.43
N VAL A 202 17.62 -3.14 -0.30
CA VAL A 202 18.79 -2.43 0.25
C VAL A 202 18.52 -0.93 0.14
N PRO A 203 18.46 -0.20 1.28
CA PRO A 203 18.26 1.24 1.29
C PRO A 203 19.54 2.03 1.06
N TYR A 204 19.46 3.10 0.28
CA TYR A 204 20.52 4.07 0.03
C TYR A 204 20.03 5.49 0.19
N ALA A 205 20.83 6.33 0.83
CA ALA A 205 20.66 7.79 0.84
C ALA A 205 21.56 8.42 -0.25
N VAL A 206 21.04 9.42 -0.95
CA VAL A 206 21.70 10.09 -2.07
C VAL A 206 22.08 11.51 -1.69
N TYR A 207 23.27 11.93 -2.11
CA TYR A 207 23.87 13.22 -1.77
C TYR A 207 24.47 13.90 -3.00
N ASP A 208 24.45 15.25 -3.01
CA ASP A 208 25.34 16.08 -3.83
C ASP A 208 26.34 16.78 -2.88
N GLY A 209 27.60 16.35 -2.90
CA GLY A 209 28.53 16.69 -1.82
C GLY A 209 28.02 16.20 -0.46
N ASP A 210 27.72 17.13 0.46
CA ASP A 210 27.16 16.81 1.79
C ASP A 210 25.63 17.05 1.85
N GLU A 211 25.02 17.54 0.79
CA GLU A 211 23.59 17.84 0.76
C GLU A 211 22.79 16.60 0.47
N PHE A 212 21.87 16.22 1.38
CA PHE A 212 20.96 15.10 1.20
C PHE A 212 19.92 15.44 0.10
N LYS A 213 19.79 14.57 -0.91
CA LYS A 213 18.90 14.74 -2.07
C LYS A 213 17.70 13.79 -2.06
N GLY A 214 17.70 12.80 -1.20
CA GLY A 214 16.64 11.80 -1.12
C GLY A 214 17.17 10.40 -0.83
N TYR A 215 16.32 9.41 -0.99
CA TYR A 215 16.67 8.01 -0.78
C TYR A 215 15.95 7.08 -1.74
N PHE A 216 16.46 5.87 -1.87
CA PHE A 216 15.80 4.77 -2.56
C PHE A 216 16.07 3.45 -1.86
N SER A 217 15.17 2.49 -2.05
CA SER A 217 15.37 1.11 -1.65
C SER A 217 15.01 0.18 -2.81
N PHE A 218 15.79 -0.88 -3.02
CA PHE A 218 15.66 -1.76 -4.17
C PHE A 218 16.07 -3.20 -3.84
N ASN A 219 15.49 -4.15 -4.58
CA ASN A 219 15.86 -5.57 -4.57
C ASN A 219 16.13 -6.13 -5.97
N SER A 220 16.05 -5.31 -7.00
CA SER A 220 16.34 -5.68 -8.39
C SER A 220 17.14 -4.59 -9.09
N LYS A 221 17.82 -4.93 -10.20
CA LYS A 221 18.74 -4.01 -10.91
C LYS A 221 18.03 -2.91 -11.72
N ASP A 222 16.73 -3.00 -11.87
CA ASP A 222 15.94 -2.16 -12.79
C ASP A 222 14.66 -1.59 -12.17
N SER A 223 14.43 -1.81 -10.87
CA SER A 223 13.22 -1.34 -10.22
C SER A 223 13.48 -0.88 -8.79
N PHE A 224 12.93 0.28 -8.43
CA PHE A 224 12.83 0.71 -7.04
C PHE A 224 11.61 0.06 -6.36
N ALA A 225 11.81 -0.41 -5.14
CA ALA A 225 10.73 -0.73 -4.23
C ALA A 225 10.14 0.54 -3.62
N GLU A 226 11.01 1.51 -3.31
CA GLU A 226 10.64 2.84 -2.85
C GLU A 226 11.67 3.86 -3.30
N ILE A 227 11.22 5.05 -3.67
CA ILE A 227 12.06 6.20 -4.02
C ILE A 227 11.40 7.49 -3.56
N LYS A 228 12.19 8.39 -2.98
CA LYS A 228 11.82 9.77 -2.66
C LYS A 228 12.96 10.71 -3.00
N VAL A 229 12.67 11.73 -3.80
CA VAL A 229 13.63 12.76 -4.20
C VAL A 229 13.11 14.10 -3.70
N LEU A 230 13.96 14.93 -3.10
CA LEU A 230 13.59 16.22 -2.52
C LEU A 230 13.13 17.24 -3.57
N CYS A 231 13.76 17.22 -4.74
CA CYS A 231 13.47 18.16 -5.82
C CYS A 231 13.40 17.43 -7.16
N ASN A 232 12.35 17.65 -7.94
CA ASN A 232 12.20 17.03 -9.26
C ASN A 232 13.36 17.39 -10.23
N ASP A 233 13.96 18.57 -10.09
CA ASP A 233 15.09 18.97 -10.94
C ASP A 233 16.33 18.10 -10.72
N ASP A 234 16.48 17.51 -9.55
CA ASP A 234 17.58 16.60 -9.19
C ASP A 234 17.35 15.16 -9.69
N MET A 235 16.15 14.82 -10.19
CA MET A 235 15.77 13.43 -10.50
C MET A 235 16.70 12.77 -11.54
N LEU A 236 17.15 13.46 -12.57
CA LEU A 236 17.98 12.85 -13.61
C LEU A 236 19.36 12.47 -13.04
N ASP A 237 19.97 13.32 -12.22
CA ASP A 237 21.22 13.03 -11.52
C ASP A 237 21.02 11.90 -10.50
N PHE A 238 19.92 11.93 -9.77
CA PHE A 238 19.53 10.89 -8.84
C PHE A 238 19.41 9.52 -9.53
N PHE A 239 18.76 9.44 -10.70
CA PHE A 239 18.64 8.19 -11.45
C PHE A 239 19.97 7.70 -11.99
N LEU A 240 20.85 8.58 -12.46
CA LEU A 240 22.21 8.17 -12.88
C LEU A 240 23.01 7.60 -11.72
N CYS A 241 22.96 8.23 -10.55
CA CYS A 241 23.57 7.73 -9.33
C CYS A 241 22.99 6.35 -8.93
N ALA A 242 21.67 6.21 -8.91
CA ALA A 242 21.01 4.95 -8.59
C ALA A 242 21.37 3.84 -9.58
N MET A 243 21.38 4.11 -10.90
CA MET A 243 21.80 3.15 -11.92
C MET A 243 23.24 2.64 -11.71
N GLN A 244 24.15 3.49 -11.26
CA GLN A 244 25.52 3.10 -10.92
C GLN A 244 25.55 2.12 -9.75
N VAL A 245 24.78 2.41 -8.68
CA VAL A 245 24.70 1.54 -7.49
C VAL A 245 24.05 0.20 -7.81
N MET A 246 22.92 0.23 -8.53
CA MET A 246 22.14 -0.96 -8.86
C MET A 246 22.80 -1.82 -9.98
N GLY A 247 23.75 -1.25 -10.72
CA GLY A 247 24.41 -1.92 -11.84
C GLY A 247 23.51 -2.12 -13.05
N GLY A 248 22.52 -1.24 -13.23
CA GLY A 248 21.54 -1.26 -14.33
C GLY A 248 21.68 -0.08 -15.28
N GLU A 249 21.00 -0.14 -16.43
CA GLU A 249 20.94 0.93 -17.43
C GLU A 249 19.50 1.48 -17.62
N SER A 250 18.55 0.92 -16.88
CA SER A 250 17.15 1.32 -16.88
C SER A 250 16.59 1.25 -15.46
N LEU A 251 15.57 2.05 -15.18
CA LEU A 251 14.86 2.06 -13.91
C LEU A 251 13.36 2.09 -14.17
N SER A 252 12.62 1.38 -13.32
CA SER A 252 11.17 1.49 -13.23
C SER A 252 10.74 1.73 -11.79
N PHE A 253 9.66 2.47 -11.60
CA PHE A 253 9.06 2.74 -10.30
C PHE A 253 7.63 3.22 -10.44
N THR A 254 6.91 3.29 -9.34
CA THR A 254 5.55 3.82 -9.30
C THR A 254 5.52 5.19 -8.64
N VAL A 255 4.77 6.10 -9.26
CA VAL A 255 4.49 7.44 -8.72
C VAL A 255 3.01 7.47 -8.34
N PRO A 256 2.66 7.81 -7.09
CA PRO A 256 1.28 8.01 -6.71
C PRO A 256 0.63 9.08 -7.58
N ILE A 257 -0.62 8.86 -8.03
CA ILE A 257 -1.26 9.82 -8.94
C ILE A 257 -1.53 11.17 -8.27
N TYR A 258 -1.62 11.22 -6.93
CA TYR A 258 -1.77 12.46 -6.18
C TYR A 258 -0.50 13.32 -6.17
N ASP A 259 0.68 12.74 -6.45
CA ASP A 259 1.91 13.48 -6.68
C ASP A 259 1.95 13.97 -8.14
N GLY A 260 1.10 14.96 -8.42
CA GLY A 260 0.92 15.50 -9.77
C GLY A 260 2.16 16.16 -10.34
N GLU A 261 3.02 16.76 -9.51
CA GLU A 261 4.25 17.42 -9.95
C GLU A 261 5.26 16.39 -10.46
N THR A 262 5.48 15.31 -9.70
CA THR A 262 6.36 14.21 -10.14
C THR A 262 5.77 13.48 -11.35
N CYS A 263 4.45 13.25 -11.39
CA CYS A 263 3.79 12.68 -12.56
C CYS A 263 4.01 13.53 -13.83
N ASP A 264 3.81 14.85 -13.76
CA ASP A 264 4.03 15.75 -14.89
C ASP A 264 5.50 15.82 -15.31
N TYR A 265 6.41 15.88 -14.34
CA TYR A 265 7.84 15.86 -14.60
C TYR A 265 8.26 14.59 -15.36
N MET A 266 7.80 13.42 -14.90
CA MET A 266 8.14 12.14 -15.50
C MET A 266 7.44 11.91 -16.84
N ALA A 267 6.20 12.35 -17.01
CA ALA A 267 5.47 12.26 -18.27
C ALA A 267 6.23 12.89 -19.45
N LYS A 268 7.01 13.93 -19.19
CA LYS A 268 7.81 14.65 -20.20
C LYS A 268 9.20 14.02 -20.44
N ARG A 269 9.62 13.06 -19.60
CA ARG A 269 11.02 12.55 -19.57
C ARG A 269 11.16 11.04 -19.64
N CYS A 270 10.16 10.29 -19.24
CA CYS A 270 10.21 8.83 -19.24
C CYS A 270 10.17 8.22 -20.65
N CYS A 271 10.63 6.99 -20.80
CA CYS A 271 10.51 6.21 -22.03
C CYS A 271 9.26 5.32 -22.08
N GLY A 272 8.63 5.10 -20.94
CA GLY A 272 7.38 4.34 -20.84
C GLY A 272 6.57 4.77 -19.63
N MET A 273 5.24 4.79 -19.79
CA MET A 273 4.33 5.18 -18.73
C MET A 273 3.02 4.39 -18.84
N SER A 274 2.52 3.88 -17.72
CA SER A 274 1.24 3.18 -17.67
C SER A 274 0.54 3.41 -16.33
N LEU A 275 -0.78 3.49 -16.37
CA LEU A 275 -1.62 3.51 -15.16
C LEU A 275 -1.78 2.08 -14.64
N CYS A 276 -1.60 1.87 -13.35
CA CYS A 276 -1.74 0.55 -12.73
C CYS A 276 -2.55 0.63 -11.43
N HIS A 277 -3.17 -0.50 -11.08
CA HIS A 277 -3.71 -0.71 -9.75
C HIS A 277 -2.56 -0.83 -8.73
N VAL A 278 -2.88 -0.54 -7.48
CA VAL A 278 -1.91 -0.61 -6.38
C VAL A 278 -1.99 -1.97 -5.69
N GLU A 279 -3.15 -2.26 -5.07
CA GLU A 279 -3.39 -3.50 -4.31
C GLU A 279 -4.86 -3.91 -4.40
N GLN A 280 -5.20 -5.02 -3.76
CA GLN A 280 -6.59 -5.40 -3.53
C GLN A 280 -7.08 -4.75 -2.23
N LEU A 281 -8.12 -3.95 -2.36
CA LEU A 281 -8.71 -3.12 -1.32
C LEU A 281 -10.07 -3.68 -0.90
N ASN A 282 -10.33 -3.68 0.40
CA ASN A 282 -11.66 -3.81 0.98
C ASN A 282 -11.95 -2.59 1.87
N ILE A 283 -13.04 -1.87 1.62
CA ILE A 283 -13.44 -0.70 2.40
C ILE A 283 -14.47 -1.15 3.45
N LEU A 284 -14.20 -0.86 4.73
CA LEU A 284 -15.03 -1.25 5.86
C LEU A 284 -15.83 -0.06 6.44
N ASN A 285 -15.33 1.17 6.24
CA ASN A 285 -15.97 2.42 6.62
C ASN A 285 -15.90 3.39 5.44
N TYR A 286 -16.92 3.37 4.61
CA TYR A 286 -16.96 4.16 3.38
C TYR A 286 -16.97 5.66 3.64
N LYS A 287 -17.64 6.10 4.72
CA LYS A 287 -17.65 7.52 5.12
C LYS A 287 -16.24 8.07 5.30
N ASN A 288 -15.47 7.46 6.19
CA ASN A 288 -14.13 7.93 6.52
C ASN A 288 -13.18 7.81 5.32
N PHE A 289 -13.25 6.69 4.59
CA PHE A 289 -12.40 6.43 3.42
C PHE A 289 -12.66 7.46 2.31
N VAL A 290 -13.92 7.65 1.92
CA VAL A 290 -14.28 8.55 0.81
C VAL A 290 -13.95 9.99 1.17
N GLU A 291 -14.24 10.46 2.38
CA GLU A 291 -13.93 11.82 2.81
C GLU A 291 -12.43 12.11 2.79
N ALA A 292 -11.60 11.19 3.31
CA ALA A 292 -10.16 11.36 3.35
C ALA A 292 -9.52 11.38 1.95
N PHE A 293 -9.88 10.43 1.09
CA PHE A 293 -9.25 10.29 -0.22
C PHE A 293 -9.80 11.27 -1.28
N LEU A 294 -11.03 11.74 -1.15
CA LEU A 294 -11.50 12.91 -1.91
C LEU A 294 -10.76 14.18 -1.51
N ALA A 295 -10.46 14.36 -0.22
CA ALA A 295 -9.67 15.51 0.24
C ALA A 295 -8.23 15.49 -0.30
N ILE A 296 -7.62 14.31 -0.46
CA ILE A 296 -6.33 14.17 -1.17
C ILE A 296 -6.49 14.61 -2.64
N LYS A 297 -7.48 14.08 -3.34
CA LYS A 297 -7.72 14.41 -4.75
C LYS A 297 -7.97 15.90 -4.97
N ALA A 298 -8.68 16.56 -4.05
CA ALA A 298 -8.95 18.00 -4.09
C ALA A 298 -7.68 18.88 -3.94
N GLN A 299 -6.57 18.34 -3.47
CA GLN A 299 -5.29 19.06 -3.46
C GLN A 299 -4.67 19.13 -4.85
N ARG A 300 -4.96 18.18 -5.72
CA ARG A 300 -4.41 18.08 -7.07
C ARG A 300 -5.32 18.64 -8.16
N VAL A 301 -6.61 18.44 -8.05
CA VAL A 301 -7.59 18.86 -9.07
C VAL A 301 -8.73 19.67 -8.44
N ASN A 302 -9.30 20.59 -9.22
CA ASN A 302 -10.53 21.27 -8.84
C ASN A 302 -11.69 20.28 -9.00
N LEU A 303 -12.28 19.90 -7.87
CA LEU A 303 -13.49 19.06 -7.89
C LEU A 303 -14.71 19.91 -8.22
N CYS A 304 -15.58 19.36 -9.07
CA CYS A 304 -16.86 20.01 -9.37
C CYS A 304 -17.77 20.01 -8.15
N SER A 305 -18.44 21.12 -7.85
CA SER A 305 -19.45 21.16 -6.78
C SER A 305 -20.65 20.28 -7.14
N GLY A 306 -21.20 19.62 -6.14
CA GLY A 306 -22.36 18.74 -6.29
C GLY A 306 -22.69 17.97 -5.02
N THR A 307 -23.76 17.21 -5.07
CA THR A 307 -24.19 16.28 -4.02
C THR A 307 -24.56 14.95 -4.67
N LEU A 308 -24.15 13.85 -4.05
CA LEU A 308 -24.46 12.48 -4.47
C LEU A 308 -24.86 11.66 -3.25
N ASN A 309 -26.03 10.99 -3.35
CA ASN A 309 -26.50 10.04 -2.34
C ASN A 309 -26.17 8.62 -2.81
N VAL A 310 -25.45 7.87 -1.98
CA VAL A 310 -24.99 6.52 -2.30
C VAL A 310 -25.39 5.56 -1.19
N LEU A 311 -26.13 4.51 -1.54
CA LEU A 311 -26.35 3.38 -0.65
C LEU A 311 -25.33 2.29 -0.96
N VAL A 312 -24.51 1.95 0.02
CA VAL A 312 -23.56 0.85 -0.06
C VAL A 312 -24.02 -0.30 0.81
N HIS A 313 -24.20 -1.47 0.22
CA HIS A 313 -24.37 -2.74 0.93
C HIS A 313 -22.98 -3.29 1.29
N GLY A 314 -22.42 -2.73 2.37
CA GLY A 314 -21.05 -3.00 2.81
C GLY A 314 -20.88 -4.37 3.45
N TYR A 315 -19.65 -4.71 3.78
CA TYR A 315 -19.39 -5.96 4.49
C TYR A 315 -19.81 -5.87 5.96
N ALA A 316 -19.53 -4.74 6.61
CA ALA A 316 -19.88 -4.52 8.02
C ALA A 316 -21.37 -4.18 8.22
N LYS A 317 -21.87 -3.26 7.43
CA LYS A 317 -23.23 -2.73 7.48
C LYS A 317 -23.60 -2.04 6.18
N ASP A 318 -24.87 -1.76 5.99
CA ASP A 318 -25.31 -0.83 4.96
C ASP A 318 -24.98 0.61 5.38
N GLU A 319 -24.40 1.38 4.46
CA GLU A 319 -24.11 2.81 4.65
C GLU A 319 -24.86 3.62 3.58
N ASN A 320 -25.83 4.44 4.00
CA ASN A 320 -26.50 5.41 3.12
C ASN A 320 -25.83 6.77 3.36
N LEU A 321 -25.05 7.24 2.37
CA LEU A 321 -24.15 8.38 2.49
C LEU A 321 -24.56 9.50 1.54
N GLU A 322 -24.58 10.73 2.06
CA GLU A 322 -24.59 11.95 1.28
C GLU A 322 -23.16 12.48 1.18
N ILE A 323 -22.64 12.54 -0.05
CA ILE A 323 -21.32 13.07 -0.38
C ILE A 323 -21.54 14.45 -1.00
N THR A 324 -21.04 15.49 -0.35
CA THR A 324 -21.14 16.86 -0.85
C THR A 324 -19.76 17.47 -1.06
N VAL A 325 -19.54 18.05 -2.23
CA VAL A 325 -18.35 18.82 -2.57
C VAL A 325 -18.78 20.25 -2.90
N ASP A 326 -18.19 21.21 -2.20
CA ASP A 326 -18.31 22.65 -2.48
C ASP A 326 -16.91 23.29 -2.46
N GLY A 327 -16.31 23.41 -3.62
CA GLY A 327 -14.91 23.80 -3.77
C GLY A 327 -13.97 22.80 -3.09
N LYS A 328 -13.26 23.26 -2.04
CA LYS A 328 -12.38 22.40 -1.22
C LYS A 328 -13.07 21.78 0.00
N ASN A 329 -14.32 22.17 0.27
CA ASN A 329 -15.08 21.59 1.37
C ASN A 329 -15.69 20.27 0.91
N ILE A 330 -15.29 19.20 1.56
CA ILE A 330 -15.78 17.85 1.30
C ILE A 330 -16.40 17.34 2.59
N THR A 331 -17.64 16.91 2.51
CA THR A 331 -18.36 16.30 3.63
C THR A 331 -18.99 14.99 3.18
N VAL A 332 -18.88 13.96 4.02
CA VAL A 332 -19.56 12.69 3.85
C VAL A 332 -20.34 12.42 5.13
N ALA A 333 -21.65 12.35 5.02
CA ALA A 333 -22.55 12.17 6.16
C ALA A 333 -23.55 11.04 5.93
N GLU A 334 -23.97 10.37 6.99
CA GLU A 334 -25.10 9.43 6.90
C GLU A 334 -26.37 10.22 6.58
N THR A 335 -27.24 9.69 5.70
CA THR A 335 -28.45 10.33 5.24
C THR A 335 -29.64 9.37 5.20
N GLN A 336 -30.86 9.92 5.20
CA GLN A 336 -32.10 9.18 4.93
C GLN A 336 -32.65 9.50 3.53
N ALA A 337 -31.95 10.28 2.74
CA ALA A 337 -32.34 10.59 1.37
C ALA A 337 -32.34 9.33 0.49
N ALA A 338 -33.21 9.32 -0.51
CA ALA A 338 -33.20 8.25 -1.51
C ALA A 338 -31.87 8.25 -2.25
N PRO A 339 -31.23 7.07 -2.43
CA PRO A 339 -29.94 7.00 -3.11
C PRO A 339 -30.07 7.29 -4.61
N ASP A 340 -29.10 8.02 -5.15
CA ASP A 340 -28.90 8.20 -6.60
C ASP A 340 -28.29 6.92 -7.22
N VAL A 341 -27.58 6.15 -6.41
CA VAL A 341 -26.97 4.86 -6.79
C VAL A 341 -26.89 3.90 -5.62
N GLU A 342 -27.18 2.62 -5.90
CA GLU A 342 -27.02 1.51 -4.97
C GLU A 342 -25.87 0.61 -5.46
N LEU A 343 -25.01 0.20 -4.53
CA LEU A 343 -23.79 -0.54 -4.79
C LEU A 343 -23.68 -1.72 -3.83
N ASP A 344 -23.39 -2.91 -4.36
CA ASP A 344 -22.89 -3.99 -3.52
C ASP A 344 -21.42 -3.72 -3.09
N LYS A 345 -20.91 -4.53 -2.16
CA LYS A 345 -19.57 -4.33 -1.59
C LYS A 345 -18.44 -4.31 -2.62
N LEU A 346 -18.52 -5.12 -3.69
CA LEU A 346 -17.49 -5.17 -4.75
C LEU A 346 -17.65 -4.00 -5.71
N GLU A 347 -18.90 -3.68 -6.09
CA GLU A 347 -19.22 -2.51 -6.90
C GLU A 347 -18.77 -1.21 -6.22
N ALA A 348 -18.93 -1.11 -4.89
CA ALA A 348 -18.56 0.07 -4.13
C ALA A 348 -17.04 0.31 -4.13
N VAL A 349 -16.22 -0.69 -3.89
CA VAL A 349 -14.75 -0.55 -4.00
C VAL A 349 -14.35 -0.13 -5.41
N ALA A 350 -14.91 -0.78 -6.44
CA ALA A 350 -14.66 -0.43 -7.85
C ALA A 350 -15.17 0.99 -8.18
N PHE A 351 -16.30 1.42 -7.59
CA PHE A 351 -16.87 2.74 -7.77
C PHE A 351 -16.02 3.84 -7.16
N PHE A 352 -15.58 3.68 -5.93
CA PHE A 352 -14.84 4.72 -5.23
C PHE A 352 -13.35 4.74 -5.59
N ALA A 353 -12.70 3.58 -5.74
CA ALA A 353 -11.25 3.49 -5.85
C ALA A 353 -10.73 2.69 -7.07
N GLY A 354 -11.59 2.02 -7.84
CA GLY A 354 -11.19 1.27 -9.04
C GLY A 354 -11.09 2.15 -10.29
N HIS A 355 -10.21 1.83 -11.21
CA HIS A 355 -10.04 2.59 -12.47
C HIS A 355 -11.31 2.61 -13.31
N TYR A 356 -12.10 1.55 -13.30
CA TYR A 356 -13.34 1.43 -14.06
C TYR A 356 -14.51 1.02 -13.18
N SER A 357 -15.65 1.68 -13.39
CA SER A 357 -16.94 1.28 -12.83
C SER A 357 -18.06 1.69 -13.78
N ALA A 358 -18.84 0.73 -14.27
CA ALA A 358 -19.98 0.98 -15.15
C ALA A 358 -21.05 1.86 -14.45
N LYS A 359 -21.22 1.72 -13.14
CA LYS A 359 -22.17 2.51 -12.35
C LYS A 359 -21.90 4.01 -12.41
N ARG A 360 -20.61 4.42 -12.49
CA ARG A 360 -20.25 5.85 -12.63
C ARG A 360 -20.70 6.45 -13.95
N LEU A 361 -20.72 5.67 -15.02
CA LEU A 361 -21.02 6.17 -16.38
C LEU A 361 -22.47 6.66 -16.56
N SER A 362 -23.40 6.17 -15.73
CA SER A 362 -24.81 6.57 -15.76
C SER A 362 -25.13 7.77 -14.87
N LEU A 363 -24.17 8.27 -14.13
CA LEU A 363 -24.33 9.36 -13.16
C LEU A 363 -23.87 10.71 -13.73
N PRO A 364 -24.22 11.84 -13.11
CA PRO A 364 -23.81 13.18 -13.54
C PRO A 364 -22.29 13.32 -13.69
N ALA A 365 -21.85 14.21 -14.59
CA ALA A 365 -20.43 14.35 -14.93
C ALA A 365 -19.51 14.68 -13.74
N PHE A 366 -20.00 15.35 -12.69
CA PHE A 366 -19.22 15.63 -11.51
C PHE A 366 -18.77 14.36 -10.78
N VAL A 367 -19.54 13.27 -10.85
CA VAL A 367 -19.19 11.98 -10.26
C VAL A 367 -17.93 11.39 -10.94
N GLN A 368 -17.78 11.59 -12.26
CA GLN A 368 -16.57 11.19 -13.00
C GLN A 368 -15.34 12.03 -12.59
N ASN A 369 -15.55 13.28 -12.18
CA ASN A 369 -14.49 14.14 -11.67
C ASN A 369 -14.06 13.73 -10.24
N TRP A 370 -14.99 13.26 -9.40
CA TRP A 370 -14.70 12.85 -8.04
C TRP A 370 -14.03 11.48 -7.97
N PHE A 371 -14.49 10.50 -8.76
CA PHE A 371 -14.05 9.10 -8.69
C PHE A 371 -13.39 8.59 -9.97
N PRO A 372 -12.41 7.69 -9.86
CA PRO A 372 -11.91 7.11 -8.62
C PRO A 372 -11.16 8.13 -7.77
N VAL A 373 -11.09 7.87 -6.46
CA VAL A 373 -10.21 8.63 -5.55
C VAL A 373 -8.75 8.26 -5.80
N ASP A 374 -7.82 9.14 -5.37
CA ASP A 374 -6.39 8.96 -5.56
C ASP A 374 -5.78 8.11 -4.42
N PHE A 375 -6.20 6.84 -4.32
CA PHE A 375 -5.67 5.89 -3.35
C PHE A 375 -4.35 5.28 -3.83
N TYR A 376 -3.37 5.17 -2.93
CA TYR A 376 -2.07 4.54 -3.17
C TYR A 376 -1.58 3.83 -1.91
N MET A 377 -0.71 2.82 -2.09
CA MET A 377 0.04 2.14 -1.04
C MET A 377 1.47 1.95 -1.52
N ASN A 378 2.45 2.25 -0.67
CA ASN A 378 3.85 2.02 -0.99
C ASN A 378 4.19 0.54 -0.86
N ASN A 379 5.03 0.02 -1.77
CA ASN A 379 5.40 -1.40 -1.77
C ASN A 379 6.07 -1.85 -0.46
N LEU A 380 6.88 -0.98 0.17
CA LEU A 380 7.55 -1.33 1.42
C LEU A 380 6.62 -1.33 2.64
N ASP A 381 5.42 -0.78 2.53
CA ASP A 381 4.40 -0.87 3.58
C ASP A 381 3.51 -2.12 3.45
N ASN A 382 3.51 -2.80 2.29
CA ASN A 382 2.79 -4.05 2.09
C ASN A 382 3.27 -5.17 3.03
N VAL A 383 2.37 -6.11 3.36
CA VAL A 383 2.57 -7.19 4.32
C VAL A 383 2.41 -8.57 3.69
#